data_89f821613fd1cee033a2fb18e5aa53a5
#
_entry.id   89f821613fd1cee033a2fb18e5aa53a5
#
_cell.length_a   1.000
_cell.length_b   1.000
_cell.length_c   1.000
_cell.angle_alpha   90.00
_cell.angle_beta   90.00
_cell.angle_gamma   90.00
#
_symmetry.space_group_name_H-M   'P 1'
#
loop_
_entity.id
_entity.type
_entity.pdbx_description
1 polymer ?
#
loop_
_entity_poly.entity_id
_entity_poly.type
_entity_poly.pdbx_seq_one_letter_code
_entity_poly.pdbx_strand_id
1 'polypeptide(L)'
;MYFIVKWRSLAVPDRPQRYHHGPRRRKQLYHYNKYTLTSGSSIDGPQDLQFSPSSRSIQFAPPPSFNTPENQCQSFSTLYRTRKLFGISLSLLIINMAAIMERADENLLPSVYKEVSEAFSAGPSDLGYLTFIRNFVRGLASPLAGVLVISYDRPTVLAMGTLCWALSTAAVGASQHFMQVAFWRAVNGVGLAIVIPSLQSFIADSYLDGVRGAGFGCLSLVGMVGGIGGGVVATVMAGHEFWGLAGWRVAFIMMATLSSLIGLLVFLFVVDPRRRVSADHDSVEYSDREELVDKSTVNSASIWLESWTAMKAILKVPTFRIIVLQGLMGSLPWTAMVFFTFWFELIGFDHNSTAALLSLFAAGCGIGALAGGLIGDRMSQIYPHWGRIICAQFSAFMGIPFSWFLLTVIPQSVSSYFTFAVTLFLMGLTISWCTTAANGPMFAEVVPAKHRTMIYAFDRAFEGSFSSFAAPIVGIIAEKIYGYDPKSVDLVSGSPREAYALSRGLFSMMAVPFGLSCLFYTLLYRFFWRDRDNARMASFKGREMT
;
A
#
# COMPACT_ATOMS: atom_id res chain seq x y z
N MET A 1 -18.96 -17.04 -3.29
CA MET A 1 -18.93 -17.80 -2.04
C MET A 1 -17.76 -18.78 -1.96
N TYR A 2 -17.37 -19.47 -3.03
CA TYR A 2 -16.20 -20.38 -3.07
C TYR A 2 -14.85 -19.67 -2.88
N PHE A 3 -14.71 -18.41 -3.29
CA PHE A 3 -13.52 -17.58 -3.09
C PHE A 3 -13.31 -17.17 -1.63
N ILE A 4 -14.36 -16.98 -0.85
CA ILE A 4 -14.30 -16.56 0.56
C ILE A 4 -13.84 -17.72 1.46
N VAL A 5 -14.16 -18.97 1.11
CA VAL A 5 -13.79 -20.17 1.89
C VAL A 5 -12.29 -20.47 1.78
N LYS A 6 -11.65 -20.17 0.63
CA LYS A 6 -10.20 -20.36 0.44
C LYS A 6 -9.36 -19.28 1.15
N TRP A 7 -9.97 -18.18 1.53
CA TRP A 7 -9.36 -17.11 2.32
C TRP A 7 -8.97 -17.55 3.75
N ARG A 8 -9.59 -18.60 4.27
CA ARG A 8 -9.27 -19.15 5.59
C ARG A 8 -7.82 -19.64 5.73
N SER A 9 -7.15 -19.96 4.64
CA SER A 9 -5.79 -20.49 4.65
C SER A 9 -4.69 -19.42 4.49
N LEU A 10 -5.06 -18.15 4.24
CA LEU A 10 -4.11 -17.06 3.99
C LEU A 10 -3.88 -16.15 5.21
N ALA A 11 -4.77 -16.20 6.20
CA ALA A 11 -4.55 -15.52 7.47
C ALA A 11 -3.67 -16.37 8.40
N VAL A 12 -2.86 -15.73 9.23
CA VAL A 12 -1.94 -16.34 10.20
C VAL A 12 -2.60 -17.50 10.96
N PRO A 13 -2.09 -18.73 10.90
CA PRO A 13 -2.65 -19.83 11.69
C PRO A 13 -2.37 -19.63 13.17
N ASP A 14 -3.42 -19.79 13.99
CA ASP A 14 -3.44 -19.63 15.46
C ASP A 14 -2.75 -20.78 16.23
N ARG A 15 -1.78 -21.52 15.67
CA ARG A 15 -1.09 -22.58 16.43
C ARG A 15 0.41 -22.60 16.20
N PRO A 16 1.23 -22.59 17.27
CA PRO A 16 2.65 -22.93 17.16
C PRO A 16 2.77 -24.42 16.81
N GLN A 17 3.37 -24.73 15.66
CA GLN A 17 3.79 -26.10 15.36
C GLN A 17 4.91 -26.50 16.31
N ARG A 18 4.63 -27.47 17.18
CA ARG A 18 5.68 -28.20 17.92
C ARG A 18 6.48 -29.01 16.92
N TYR A 19 7.72 -28.62 16.71
CA TYR A 19 8.68 -29.46 16.01
C TYR A 19 9.05 -30.65 16.91
N HIS A 20 8.61 -31.84 16.55
CA HIS A 20 9.17 -33.10 17.07
C HIS A 20 10.51 -33.33 16.39
N HIS A 21 11.60 -33.20 17.12
CA HIS A 21 12.91 -33.69 16.71
C HIS A 21 12.91 -35.23 16.78
N GLY A 22 12.98 -35.88 15.64
CA GLY A 22 13.38 -37.29 15.50
C GLY A 22 14.68 -37.39 14.67
N PRO A 23 15.64 -38.22 15.05
CA PRO A 23 16.97 -38.21 14.45
C PRO A 23 17.04 -39.04 13.17
N ARG A 24 17.37 -38.46 12.04
CA ARG A 24 17.90 -39.22 10.89
C ARG A 24 19.21 -38.61 10.38
N ARG A 25 20.29 -39.36 10.64
CA ARG A 25 21.62 -39.18 10.06
C ARG A 25 21.55 -39.22 8.53
N ARG A 26 22.13 -38.25 7.84
CA ARG A 26 22.83 -38.43 6.57
C ARG A 26 24.06 -37.53 6.53
N LYS A 27 25.21 -38.22 6.42
CA LYS A 27 26.53 -37.63 6.15
C LYS A 27 26.51 -37.04 4.73
N GLN A 28 26.94 -35.81 4.57
CA GLN A 28 27.54 -35.32 3.33
C GLN A 28 28.84 -34.61 3.67
N LEU A 29 29.91 -35.12 3.11
CA LEU A 29 31.27 -34.57 3.12
C LEU A 29 31.26 -33.25 2.31
N TYR A 30 31.87 -32.23 2.88
CA TYR A 30 32.46 -31.15 2.11
C TYR A 30 33.92 -31.02 2.48
N HIS A 31 34.78 -31.20 1.49
CA HIS A 31 36.22 -30.91 1.54
C HIS A 31 36.43 -29.42 1.78
N TYR A 32 37.31 -29.10 2.75
CA TYR A 32 37.93 -27.80 2.82
C TYR A 32 39.45 -27.98 2.93
N ASN A 33 40.18 -27.36 2.02
CA ASN A 33 41.62 -27.36 1.88
C ASN A 33 42.34 -26.71 3.07
N LYS A 34 43.32 -27.42 3.56
CA LYS A 34 44.35 -26.99 4.49
C LYS A 34 45.36 -26.07 3.79
N TYR A 35 45.68 -24.95 4.38
CA TYR A 35 47.01 -24.37 4.23
C TYR A 35 47.71 -24.37 5.58
N THR A 36 48.90 -25.03 5.56
CA THR A 36 49.86 -25.19 6.61
C THR A 36 50.68 -23.90 6.80
N LEU A 37 51.00 -23.60 8.03
CA LEU A 37 52.26 -22.97 8.41
C LEU A 37 52.73 -23.49 9.78
N THR A 38 53.99 -23.90 9.79
CA THR A 38 54.81 -24.60 10.75
C THR A 38 55.37 -23.67 11.85
N SER A 39 55.53 -24.22 13.03
CA SER A 39 56.72 -24.27 13.94
C SER A 39 56.21 -24.50 15.36
N GLY A 40 56.57 -25.47 16.11
CA GLY A 40 57.83 -26.02 16.53
C GLY A 40 57.92 -25.94 18.02
N SER A 41 57.85 -27.02 18.75
CA SER A 41 58.73 -27.48 19.82
C SER A 41 58.01 -28.41 20.83
N SER A 42 58.69 -29.49 21.00
CA SER A 42 58.56 -30.64 21.89
C SER A 42 58.34 -30.34 23.38
N ILE A 43 57.73 -31.32 24.11
CA ILE A 43 58.35 -32.08 25.21
C ILE A 43 57.28 -32.87 26.01
N ASP A 44 57.56 -34.15 26.11
CA ASP A 44 57.30 -35.16 27.15
C ASP A 44 55.89 -35.56 27.64
N GLY A 45 55.74 -36.84 27.63
CA GLY A 45 54.70 -37.82 27.88
C GLY A 45 54.51 -38.21 29.38
N PRO A 46 54.05 -39.43 29.71
CA PRO A 46 52.71 -39.67 30.20
C PRO A 46 52.66 -40.02 31.70
N GLN A 47 51.53 -39.88 32.37
CA GLN A 47 51.24 -40.60 33.62
C GLN A 47 49.75 -41.02 33.66
N ASP A 48 49.59 -42.35 33.77
CA ASP A 48 48.40 -43.07 34.14
C ASP A 48 47.91 -42.72 35.55
N LEU A 49 46.62 -42.47 35.69
CA LEU A 49 45.92 -42.57 36.95
C LEU A 49 44.58 -43.26 36.77
N GLN A 50 44.55 -44.53 37.20
CA GLN A 50 43.35 -45.32 37.44
C GLN A 50 42.51 -44.74 38.56
N PHE A 51 41.20 -44.55 38.37
CA PHE A 51 40.25 -44.44 39.44
C PHE A 51 39.08 -45.43 39.27
N SER A 52 38.90 -46.23 40.32
CA SER A 52 37.88 -47.24 40.48
C SER A 52 36.49 -46.60 40.82
N PRO A 53 35.37 -47.26 40.46
CA PRO A 53 34.04 -46.76 40.73
C PRO A 53 33.56 -47.12 42.16
N SER A 54 33.23 -46.11 42.98
CA SER A 54 32.44 -46.31 44.19
C SER A 54 31.03 -45.82 43.99
N SER A 55 30.09 -46.74 43.97
CA SER A 55 28.65 -46.55 43.96
C SER A 55 28.18 -45.90 45.28
N ARG A 56 27.66 -44.67 45.22
CA ARG A 56 26.71 -44.14 46.24
C ARG A 56 25.45 -43.68 45.55
N SER A 57 24.37 -44.43 45.79
CA SER A 57 23.02 -44.07 45.44
C SER A 57 22.57 -42.88 46.28
N ILE A 58 22.35 -41.74 45.63
CA ILE A 58 21.68 -40.59 46.25
C ILE A 58 20.17 -40.74 45.92
N GLN A 59 19.37 -41.04 46.97
CA GLN A 59 17.91 -40.95 46.91
C GLN A 59 17.50 -39.47 46.83
N PHE A 60 16.92 -39.07 45.72
CA PHE A 60 16.21 -37.79 45.64
C PHE A 60 14.81 -37.93 46.23
N ALA A 61 14.53 -37.10 47.25
CA ALA A 61 13.16 -36.92 47.77
C ALA A 61 12.28 -36.26 46.66
N PRO A 62 10.99 -36.62 46.56
CA PRO A 62 10.09 -35.99 45.61
C PRO A 62 9.90 -34.49 45.96
N PRO A 63 9.84 -33.59 44.98
CA PRO A 63 9.60 -32.18 45.21
C PRO A 63 8.18 -31.96 45.80
N PRO A 64 7.98 -30.95 46.67
CA PRO A 64 6.68 -30.64 47.20
C PRO A 64 5.73 -30.24 46.06
N SER A 65 4.49 -30.75 46.16
CA SER A 65 3.40 -30.42 45.26
C SER A 65 3.10 -28.92 45.32
N PHE A 66 3.58 -28.17 44.36
CA PHE A 66 3.12 -26.80 44.12
C PHE A 66 1.74 -26.88 43.45
N ASN A 67 0.72 -26.45 44.18
CA ASN A 67 -0.56 -26.09 43.59
C ASN A 67 -0.33 -25.00 42.57
N THR A 68 -0.33 -25.34 41.29
CA THR A 68 -0.26 -24.39 40.19
C THR A 68 -1.56 -23.59 40.13
N PRO A 69 -1.52 -22.28 40.12
CA PRO A 69 -2.69 -21.46 39.91
C PRO A 69 -3.05 -21.46 38.40
N GLU A 70 -3.58 -22.59 37.91
CA GLU A 70 -4.11 -22.70 36.55
C GLU A 70 -5.30 -21.79 36.29
N ASN A 71 -5.93 -21.25 37.34
CA ASN A 71 -7.13 -20.43 37.19
C ASN A 71 -6.89 -18.94 37.01
N GLN A 72 -5.68 -18.42 37.15
CA GLN A 72 -5.37 -17.01 36.87
C GLN A 72 -4.86 -16.76 35.45
N CYS A 73 -4.23 -17.73 34.78
CA CYS A 73 -3.79 -17.61 33.40
C CYS A 73 -4.94 -17.64 32.37
N GLN A 74 -6.09 -18.25 32.72
CA GLN A 74 -7.24 -18.29 31.81
C GLN A 74 -8.01 -16.96 31.73
N SER A 75 -7.90 -16.07 32.71
CA SER A 75 -8.62 -14.80 32.70
C SER A 75 -7.96 -13.74 31.81
N PHE A 76 -6.64 -13.76 31.61
CA PHE A 76 -5.95 -12.81 30.77
C PHE A 76 -5.95 -13.20 29.28
N SER A 77 -5.99 -14.48 28.94
CA SER A 77 -6.07 -14.96 27.56
C SER A 77 -7.42 -14.65 26.89
N THR A 78 -8.46 -14.39 27.66
CA THR A 78 -9.83 -14.13 27.18
C THR A 78 -10.00 -12.67 26.71
N LEU A 79 -9.21 -11.71 27.19
CA LEU A 79 -9.32 -10.29 26.81
C LEU A 79 -8.72 -9.98 25.43
N TYR A 80 -7.79 -10.80 24.95
CA TYR A 80 -7.12 -10.59 23.64
C TYR A 80 -7.57 -11.58 22.55
N ARG A 81 -8.68 -12.29 22.78
CA ARG A 81 -9.28 -13.14 21.74
C ARG A 81 -9.73 -12.24 20.59
N THR A 82 -8.98 -12.21 19.48
CA THR A 82 -9.36 -11.50 18.27
C THR A 82 -10.79 -11.87 17.91
N ARG A 83 -11.70 -10.92 18.00
CA ARG A 83 -13.06 -11.09 17.52
C ARG A 83 -12.99 -11.39 16.03
N LYS A 84 -13.35 -12.60 15.65
CA LYS A 84 -13.44 -13.03 14.25
C LYS A 84 -14.89 -12.93 13.84
N LEU A 85 -15.16 -12.17 12.80
CA LEU A 85 -16.45 -12.12 12.13
C LEU A 85 -16.30 -12.88 10.81
N PHE A 86 -17.12 -13.93 10.60
CA PHE A 86 -17.00 -14.81 9.43
C PHE A 86 -15.60 -15.42 9.20
N GLY A 87 -14.81 -15.59 10.25
CA GLY A 87 -13.44 -16.14 10.18
C GLY A 87 -12.34 -15.14 9.80
N ILE A 88 -12.69 -13.85 9.57
CA ILE A 88 -11.77 -12.75 9.30
C ILE A 88 -11.55 -11.96 10.58
N SER A 89 -10.34 -11.45 10.82
CA SER A 89 -10.08 -10.52 11.92
C SER A 89 -10.94 -9.27 11.77
N LEU A 90 -11.64 -8.86 12.82
CA LEU A 90 -12.46 -7.64 12.84
C LEU A 90 -11.62 -6.41 12.45
N SER A 91 -10.37 -6.35 12.90
CA SER A 91 -9.45 -5.26 12.53
C SER A 91 -9.21 -5.19 11.01
N LEU A 92 -8.98 -6.33 10.34
CA LEU A 92 -8.82 -6.37 8.89
C LEU A 92 -10.10 -5.96 8.14
N LEU A 93 -11.27 -6.35 8.65
CA LEU A 93 -12.54 -5.95 8.06
C LEU A 93 -12.70 -4.42 8.10
N ILE A 94 -12.51 -3.80 9.28
CA ILE A 94 -12.65 -2.35 9.45
C ILE A 94 -11.60 -1.59 8.62
N ILE A 95 -10.37 -2.08 8.54
CA ILE A 95 -9.31 -1.50 7.70
C ILE A 95 -9.68 -1.53 6.21
N ASN A 96 -10.28 -2.62 5.73
CA ASN A 96 -10.76 -2.68 4.35
C ASN A 96 -11.97 -1.74 4.11
N MET A 97 -12.85 -1.55 5.11
CA MET A 97 -13.91 -0.54 5.02
C MET A 97 -13.34 0.88 4.94
N ALA A 98 -12.27 1.19 5.68
CA ALA A 98 -11.58 2.47 5.56
C ALA A 98 -10.98 2.67 4.15
N ALA A 99 -10.45 1.62 3.53
CA ALA A 99 -9.96 1.66 2.15
C ALA A 99 -11.10 1.86 1.12
N ILE A 100 -12.29 1.28 1.35
CA ILE A 100 -13.49 1.53 0.54
C ILE A 100 -13.83 3.03 0.57
N MET A 101 -13.88 3.62 1.77
CA MET A 101 -14.25 5.02 1.94
C MET A 101 -13.20 5.98 1.36
N GLU A 102 -11.91 5.64 1.48
CA GLU A 102 -10.81 6.42 0.88
C GLU A 102 -10.96 6.51 -0.64
N ARG A 103 -11.21 5.38 -1.31
CA ARG A 103 -11.39 5.35 -2.76
C ARG A 103 -12.71 5.94 -3.22
N ALA A 104 -13.78 5.79 -2.43
CA ALA A 104 -15.06 6.43 -2.69
C ALA A 104 -14.94 7.97 -2.64
N ASP A 105 -14.23 8.53 -1.65
CA ASP A 105 -13.96 9.97 -1.56
C ASP A 105 -13.05 10.47 -2.69
N GLU A 106 -12.10 9.64 -3.17
CA GLU A 106 -11.25 10.00 -4.30
C GLU A 106 -12.07 10.29 -5.56
N ASN A 107 -13.12 9.51 -5.82
CA ASN A 107 -13.98 9.66 -6.99
C ASN A 107 -15.18 10.59 -6.75
N LEU A 108 -15.42 11.06 -5.53
CA LEU A 108 -16.59 11.88 -5.19
C LEU A 108 -16.64 13.18 -5.98
N LEU A 109 -15.58 13.98 -5.96
CA LEU A 109 -15.54 15.27 -6.67
C LEU A 109 -15.58 15.11 -8.21
N PRO A 110 -14.79 14.21 -8.84
CA PRO A 110 -14.90 13.99 -10.28
C PRO A 110 -16.30 13.61 -10.76
N SER A 111 -17.03 12.86 -9.94
CA SER A 111 -18.39 12.40 -10.28
C SER A 111 -19.46 13.49 -10.25
N VAL A 112 -19.17 14.66 -9.66
CA VAL A 112 -20.10 15.79 -9.53
C VAL A 112 -19.50 17.08 -10.08
N TYR A 113 -18.54 16.99 -11.00
CA TYR A 113 -17.87 18.15 -11.58
C TYR A 113 -18.82 19.12 -12.26
N LYS A 114 -19.84 18.63 -12.96
CA LYS A 114 -20.84 19.43 -13.65
C LYS A 114 -21.56 20.35 -12.66
N GLU A 115 -22.10 19.77 -11.60
CA GLU A 115 -22.89 20.48 -10.59
C GLU A 115 -22.03 21.50 -9.80
N VAL A 116 -20.78 21.13 -9.52
CA VAL A 116 -19.81 22.03 -8.87
C VAL A 116 -19.40 23.17 -9.80
N SER A 117 -19.21 22.90 -11.10
CA SER A 117 -18.95 23.89 -12.13
C SER A 117 -20.09 24.89 -12.24
N GLU A 118 -21.32 24.43 -12.28
CA GLU A 118 -22.52 25.26 -12.32
C GLU A 118 -22.67 26.11 -11.04
N ALA A 119 -22.47 25.50 -9.87
CA ALA A 119 -22.63 26.17 -8.58
C ALA A 119 -21.64 27.31 -8.32
N PHE A 120 -20.42 27.21 -8.85
CA PHE A 120 -19.34 28.18 -8.61
C PHE A 120 -18.92 28.94 -9.88
N SER A 121 -19.57 28.71 -11.01
CA SER A 121 -19.17 29.25 -12.34
C SER A 121 -17.70 28.95 -12.66
N ALA A 122 -17.23 27.74 -12.27
CA ALA A 122 -15.84 27.31 -12.36
C ALA A 122 -15.58 26.59 -13.69
N GLY A 123 -14.50 26.93 -14.37
CA GLY A 123 -14.08 26.27 -15.59
C GLY A 123 -13.44 24.88 -15.33
N PRO A 124 -13.22 24.07 -16.40
CA PRO A 124 -12.53 22.78 -16.29
C PRO A 124 -11.14 22.88 -15.66
N SER A 125 -10.40 23.96 -15.93
CA SER A 125 -9.09 24.24 -15.33
C SER A 125 -9.17 24.42 -13.81
N ASP A 126 -10.22 25.12 -13.33
CA ASP A 126 -10.44 25.35 -11.90
C ASP A 126 -10.74 24.03 -11.17
N LEU A 127 -11.54 23.17 -11.79
CA LEU A 127 -11.86 21.84 -11.26
C LEU A 127 -10.62 20.94 -11.22
N GLY A 128 -9.79 21.02 -12.26
CA GLY A 128 -8.47 20.39 -12.29
C GLY A 128 -7.56 20.87 -11.17
N TYR A 129 -7.59 22.17 -10.85
CA TYR A 129 -6.86 22.77 -9.73
C TYR A 129 -7.29 22.19 -8.37
N LEU A 130 -8.60 21.96 -8.15
CA LEU A 130 -9.08 21.33 -6.91
C LEU A 130 -8.51 19.91 -6.71
N THR A 131 -8.38 19.15 -7.79
CA THR A 131 -7.77 17.81 -7.75
C THR A 131 -6.26 17.89 -7.56
N PHE A 132 -5.59 18.82 -8.26
CA PHE A 132 -4.16 19.05 -8.12
C PHE A 132 -3.78 19.41 -6.69
N ILE A 133 -4.45 20.41 -6.07
CA ILE A 133 -4.10 20.89 -4.73
C ILE A 133 -4.25 19.78 -3.68
N ARG A 134 -5.32 18.97 -3.77
CA ARG A 134 -5.52 17.82 -2.90
C ARG A 134 -4.36 16.81 -3.03
N ASN A 135 -4.03 16.41 -4.24
CA ASN A 135 -3.01 15.39 -4.49
C ASN A 135 -1.60 15.88 -4.16
N PHE A 136 -1.30 17.14 -4.46
CA PHE A 136 -0.02 17.76 -4.13
C PHE A 136 0.18 17.86 -2.62
N VAL A 137 -0.81 18.38 -1.88
CA VAL A 137 -0.76 18.45 -0.41
C VAL A 137 -0.70 17.05 0.20
N ARG A 138 -1.44 16.07 -0.33
CA ARG A 138 -1.36 14.67 0.08
C ARG A 138 0.06 14.12 -0.04
N GLY A 139 0.71 14.34 -1.18
CA GLY A 139 2.09 13.92 -1.39
C GLY A 139 3.04 14.58 -0.38
N LEU A 140 3.00 15.91 -0.29
CA LEU A 140 3.90 16.69 0.58
C LEU A 140 3.72 16.40 2.07
N ALA A 141 2.48 16.16 2.51
CA ALA A 141 2.15 15.88 3.91
C ALA A 141 2.32 14.39 4.31
N SER A 142 2.51 13.47 3.36
CA SER A 142 2.62 12.02 3.65
C SER A 142 3.66 11.67 4.71
N PRO A 143 4.84 12.30 4.83
CA PRO A 143 5.81 12.02 5.90
C PRO A 143 5.26 12.20 7.32
N LEU A 144 4.20 13.01 7.50
CA LEU A 144 3.54 13.19 8.81
C LEU A 144 3.02 11.86 9.37
N ALA A 145 2.56 10.94 8.52
CA ALA A 145 2.13 9.61 8.96
C ALA A 145 3.26 8.84 9.66
N GLY A 146 4.48 8.91 9.09
CA GLY A 146 5.66 8.26 9.68
C GLY A 146 6.04 8.85 11.03
N VAL A 147 5.96 10.18 11.17
CA VAL A 147 6.26 10.89 12.41
C VAL A 147 5.21 10.60 13.50
N LEU A 148 3.93 10.67 13.15
CA LEU A 148 2.84 10.43 14.10
C LEU A 148 2.86 9.01 14.67
N VAL A 149 3.22 8.00 13.88
CA VAL A 149 3.28 6.59 14.32
C VAL A 149 4.44 6.32 15.30
N ILE A 150 5.40 7.24 15.44
CA ILE A 150 6.43 7.14 16.49
C ILE A 150 5.83 7.47 17.86
N SER A 151 4.97 8.49 17.92
CA SER A 151 4.37 8.98 19.17
C SER A 151 3.03 8.31 19.52
N TYR A 152 2.28 7.87 18.52
CA TYR A 152 0.94 7.32 18.68
C TYR A 152 0.81 5.94 18.02
N ASP A 153 -0.11 5.13 18.53
CA ASP A 153 -0.45 3.85 17.91
C ASP A 153 -1.06 4.04 16.52
N ARG A 154 -0.78 3.13 15.60
CA ARG A 154 -1.33 3.19 14.24
C ARG A 154 -2.86 3.29 14.16
N PRO A 155 -3.67 2.55 14.94
CA PRO A 155 -5.12 2.75 14.93
C PRO A 155 -5.54 4.16 15.30
N THR A 156 -4.87 4.79 16.28
CA THR A 156 -5.12 6.19 16.68
C THR A 156 -4.74 7.15 15.54
N VAL A 157 -3.58 6.95 14.91
CA VAL A 157 -3.14 7.76 13.76
C VAL A 157 -4.10 7.63 12.59
N LEU A 158 -4.55 6.41 12.28
CA LEU A 158 -5.57 6.13 11.26
C LEU A 158 -6.89 6.85 11.57
N ALA A 159 -7.37 6.76 12.81
CA ALA A 159 -8.61 7.42 13.23
C ALA A 159 -8.50 8.95 13.12
N MET A 160 -7.39 9.54 13.58
CA MET A 160 -7.14 10.98 13.46
C MET A 160 -7.14 11.44 12.00
N GLY A 161 -6.42 10.72 11.13
CA GLY A 161 -6.38 11.02 9.70
C GLY A 161 -7.76 10.88 9.05
N THR A 162 -8.51 9.84 9.39
CA THR A 162 -9.86 9.59 8.86
C THR A 162 -10.85 10.67 9.32
N LEU A 163 -10.79 11.10 10.55
CA LEU A 163 -11.64 12.20 11.07
C LEU A 163 -11.27 13.54 10.43
N CYS A 164 -9.98 13.85 10.27
CA CYS A 164 -9.52 15.05 9.57
C CYS A 164 -10.03 15.08 8.13
N TRP A 165 -9.89 13.99 7.39
CA TRP A 165 -10.40 13.84 6.05
C TRP A 165 -11.92 13.94 6.01
N ALA A 166 -12.67 13.25 6.88
CA ALA A 166 -14.12 13.27 6.92
C ALA A 166 -14.65 14.68 7.21
N LEU A 167 -14.08 15.39 8.19
CA LEU A 167 -14.45 16.76 8.53
C LEU A 167 -14.24 17.72 7.34
N SER A 168 -13.10 17.60 6.67
CA SER A 168 -12.82 18.42 5.49
C SER A 168 -13.75 18.10 4.32
N THR A 169 -14.16 16.85 4.13
CA THR A 169 -15.16 16.44 3.13
C THR A 169 -16.53 17.05 3.44
N ALA A 170 -16.98 17.05 4.71
CA ALA A 170 -18.19 17.74 5.12
C ALA A 170 -18.11 19.24 4.85
N ALA A 171 -16.98 19.87 5.16
CA ALA A 171 -16.76 21.29 4.95
C ALA A 171 -16.75 21.68 3.45
N VAL A 172 -16.30 20.80 2.55
CA VAL A 172 -16.46 20.98 1.10
C VAL A 172 -17.95 21.04 0.75
N GLY A 173 -18.79 20.13 1.26
CA GLY A 173 -20.24 20.15 1.04
C GLY A 173 -20.93 21.42 1.57
N ALA A 174 -20.42 21.99 2.65
CA ALA A 174 -20.94 23.22 3.27
C ALA A 174 -20.40 24.52 2.63
N SER A 175 -19.38 24.45 1.76
CA SER A 175 -18.71 25.63 1.19
C SER A 175 -19.63 26.45 0.29
N GLN A 176 -19.50 27.80 0.40
CA GLN A 176 -20.27 28.76 -0.39
C GLN A 176 -19.44 29.42 -1.50
N HIS A 177 -18.11 29.38 -1.40
CA HIS A 177 -17.18 29.96 -2.37
C HIS A 177 -16.16 28.97 -2.84
N PHE A 178 -15.72 29.09 -4.10
CA PHE A 178 -14.72 28.21 -4.71
C PHE A 178 -13.42 28.09 -3.89
N MET A 179 -12.91 29.21 -3.35
CA MET A 179 -11.69 29.21 -2.53
C MET A 179 -11.84 28.45 -1.22
N GLN A 180 -13.06 28.40 -0.64
CA GLN A 180 -13.33 27.54 0.53
C GLN A 180 -13.25 26.07 0.15
N VAL A 181 -13.81 25.69 -1.02
CA VAL A 181 -13.68 24.33 -1.55
C VAL A 181 -12.21 23.98 -1.73
N ALA A 182 -11.41 24.84 -2.36
CA ALA A 182 -9.98 24.62 -2.58
C ALA A 182 -9.21 24.44 -1.25
N PHE A 183 -9.48 25.28 -0.25
CA PHE A 183 -8.87 25.17 1.07
C PHE A 183 -9.22 23.82 1.75
N TRP A 184 -10.50 23.45 1.79
CA TRP A 184 -10.92 22.20 2.41
C TRP A 184 -10.44 20.96 1.65
N ARG A 185 -10.27 21.06 0.33
CA ARG A 185 -9.63 20.01 -0.49
C ARG A 185 -8.14 19.85 -0.13
N ALA A 186 -7.43 20.93 0.18
CA ALA A 186 -6.06 20.86 0.69
C ALA A 186 -6.02 20.15 2.06
N VAL A 187 -6.92 20.50 3.00
CA VAL A 187 -7.02 19.84 4.32
C VAL A 187 -7.39 18.36 4.17
N ASN A 188 -8.30 18.02 3.25
CA ASN A 188 -8.62 16.64 2.89
C ASN A 188 -7.36 15.86 2.47
N GLY A 189 -6.49 16.50 1.67
CA GLY A 189 -5.19 15.93 1.28
C GLY A 189 -4.30 15.60 2.48
N VAL A 190 -4.27 16.43 3.53
CA VAL A 190 -3.51 16.15 4.78
C VAL A 190 -4.06 14.91 5.49
N GLY A 191 -5.38 14.80 5.64
CA GLY A 191 -6.01 13.62 6.25
C GLY A 191 -5.64 12.32 5.53
N LEU A 192 -5.73 12.31 4.20
CA LEU A 192 -5.37 11.16 3.36
C LEU A 192 -3.87 10.84 3.39
N ALA A 193 -3.02 11.87 3.50
CA ALA A 193 -1.58 11.71 3.64
C ALA A 193 -1.21 10.86 4.86
N ILE A 194 -1.98 10.97 5.93
CA ILE A 194 -1.79 10.21 7.18
C ILE A 194 -2.38 8.79 7.05
N VAL A 195 -3.56 8.65 6.43
CA VAL A 195 -4.31 7.39 6.37
C VAL A 195 -3.62 6.37 5.47
N ILE A 196 -3.25 6.73 4.25
CA ILE A 196 -2.79 5.77 3.22
C ILE A 196 -1.52 5.01 3.65
N PRO A 197 -0.42 5.65 4.10
CA PRO A 197 0.76 4.92 4.54
C PRO A 197 0.51 4.05 5.77
N SER A 198 -0.38 4.50 6.66
CA SER A 198 -0.77 3.77 7.86
C SER A 198 -1.56 2.51 7.51
N LEU A 199 -2.51 2.57 6.55
CA LEU A 199 -3.20 1.41 5.99
C LEU A 199 -2.23 0.41 5.36
N GLN A 200 -1.32 0.89 4.51
CA GLN A 200 -0.34 0.05 3.84
C GLN A 200 0.57 -0.68 4.84
N SER A 201 1.06 0.02 5.84
CA SER A 201 1.91 -0.60 6.87
C SER A 201 1.13 -1.58 7.74
N PHE A 202 -0.15 -1.33 8.03
CA PHE A 202 -1.02 -2.25 8.76
C PHE A 202 -1.22 -3.56 7.98
N ILE A 203 -1.50 -3.48 6.67
CA ILE A 203 -1.62 -4.65 5.80
C ILE A 203 -0.30 -5.41 5.74
N ALA A 204 0.84 -4.71 5.58
CA ALA A 204 2.15 -5.34 5.53
C ALA A 204 2.49 -6.17 6.79
N ASP A 205 2.01 -5.72 7.96
CA ASP A 205 2.22 -6.41 9.24
C ASP A 205 1.16 -7.47 9.56
N SER A 206 -0.01 -7.38 8.91
CA SER A 206 -1.12 -8.34 9.10
C SER A 206 -0.91 -9.63 8.32
N TYR A 207 -0.06 -9.64 7.31
CA TYR A 207 0.22 -10.80 6.45
C TYR A 207 1.68 -11.23 6.57
N LEU A 208 1.89 -12.55 6.62
CA LEU A 208 3.24 -13.15 6.65
C LEU A 208 3.99 -12.95 5.32
N ASP A 209 5.31 -13.08 5.38
CA ASP A 209 6.15 -13.14 4.19
C ASP A 209 5.65 -14.24 3.23
N GLY A 210 5.58 -13.93 1.94
CA GLY A 210 5.09 -14.85 0.92
C GLY A 210 3.59 -14.82 0.64
N VAL A 211 2.78 -14.07 1.45
CA VAL A 211 1.34 -13.83 1.20
C VAL A 211 0.95 -12.34 1.29
N ARG A 212 1.93 -11.45 1.45
CA ARG A 212 1.70 -9.99 1.52
C ARG A 212 1.13 -9.40 0.24
N GLY A 213 1.53 -9.93 -0.91
CA GLY A 213 1.03 -9.49 -2.21
C GLY A 213 -0.48 -9.72 -2.33
N ALA A 214 -0.98 -10.86 -1.86
CA ALA A 214 -2.42 -11.13 -1.78
C ALA A 214 -3.14 -10.13 -0.86
N GLY A 215 -2.52 -9.75 0.27
CA GLY A 215 -3.05 -8.73 1.19
C GLY A 215 -3.19 -7.35 0.53
N PHE A 216 -2.15 -6.88 -0.14
CA PHE A 216 -2.18 -5.63 -0.90
C PHE A 216 -3.14 -5.69 -2.08
N GLY A 217 -3.20 -6.84 -2.78
CA GLY A 217 -4.12 -7.07 -3.89
C GLY A 217 -5.57 -7.01 -3.45
N CYS A 218 -5.90 -7.59 -2.31
CA CYS A 218 -7.23 -7.53 -1.74
C CYS A 218 -7.61 -6.10 -1.31
N LEU A 219 -6.70 -5.38 -0.66
CA LEU A 219 -6.91 -3.98 -0.31
C LEU A 219 -7.23 -3.15 -1.57
N SER A 220 -6.49 -3.37 -2.65
CA SER A 220 -6.71 -2.68 -3.93
C SER A 220 -8.04 -3.03 -4.58
N LEU A 221 -8.42 -4.31 -4.60
CA LEU A 221 -9.71 -4.76 -5.15
C LEU A 221 -10.89 -4.17 -4.38
N VAL A 222 -10.83 -4.22 -3.06
CA VAL A 222 -11.88 -3.69 -2.17
C VAL A 222 -11.97 -2.17 -2.32
N GLY A 223 -10.83 -1.47 -2.40
CA GLY A 223 -10.79 -0.04 -2.69
C GLY A 223 -11.42 0.31 -4.03
N MET A 224 -11.17 -0.50 -5.07
CA MET A 224 -11.77 -0.29 -6.40
C MET A 224 -13.30 -0.39 -6.36
N VAL A 225 -13.86 -1.38 -5.64
CA VAL A 225 -15.31 -1.49 -5.43
C VAL A 225 -15.85 -0.22 -4.75
N GLY A 226 -15.11 0.30 -3.75
CA GLY A 226 -15.43 1.56 -3.09
C GLY A 226 -15.44 2.75 -4.05
N GLY A 227 -14.41 2.85 -4.91
CA GLY A 227 -14.29 3.94 -5.88
C GLY A 227 -15.43 3.97 -6.89
N ILE A 228 -15.77 2.82 -7.46
CA ILE A 228 -16.91 2.71 -8.39
C ILE A 228 -18.24 3.02 -7.66
N GLY A 229 -18.47 2.39 -6.50
CA GLY A 229 -19.70 2.58 -5.73
C GLY A 229 -19.87 4.03 -5.26
N GLY A 230 -18.81 4.66 -4.77
CA GLY A 230 -18.84 6.07 -4.35
C GLY A 230 -19.13 7.02 -5.50
N GLY A 231 -18.52 6.78 -6.67
CA GLY A 231 -18.79 7.57 -7.89
C GLY A 231 -20.23 7.46 -8.33
N VAL A 232 -20.77 6.23 -8.43
CA VAL A 232 -22.17 5.99 -8.84
C VAL A 232 -23.15 6.67 -7.88
N VAL A 233 -22.96 6.48 -6.57
CA VAL A 233 -23.83 7.10 -5.55
C VAL A 233 -23.77 8.63 -5.65
N ALA A 234 -22.59 9.20 -5.81
CA ALA A 234 -22.42 10.65 -5.95
C ALA A 234 -23.14 11.19 -7.19
N THR A 235 -22.96 10.55 -8.35
CA THR A 235 -23.62 10.96 -9.60
C THR A 235 -25.13 10.89 -9.51
N VAL A 236 -25.69 9.79 -8.96
CA VAL A 236 -27.13 9.62 -8.80
C VAL A 236 -27.71 10.70 -7.86
N MET A 237 -27.00 10.98 -6.75
CA MET A 237 -27.45 12.00 -5.81
C MET A 237 -27.35 13.42 -6.39
N ALA A 238 -26.33 13.70 -7.18
CA ALA A 238 -26.06 15.03 -7.72
C ALA A 238 -27.22 15.59 -8.57
N GLY A 239 -27.93 14.73 -9.29
CA GLY A 239 -29.08 15.11 -10.13
C GLY A 239 -30.38 15.43 -9.36
N HIS A 240 -30.38 15.32 -8.02
CA HIS A 240 -31.56 15.52 -7.19
C HIS A 240 -31.36 16.62 -6.16
N GLU A 241 -32.44 17.20 -5.69
CA GLU A 241 -32.44 18.09 -4.52
C GLU A 241 -33.00 17.37 -3.29
N PHE A 242 -32.32 17.50 -2.16
CA PHE A 242 -32.74 16.90 -0.89
C PHE A 242 -32.89 18.00 0.16
N TRP A 243 -34.08 18.16 0.72
CA TRP A 243 -34.39 19.16 1.76
C TRP A 243 -33.95 20.60 1.42
N GLY A 244 -34.05 20.99 0.13
CA GLY A 244 -33.65 22.30 -0.36
C GLY A 244 -32.12 22.48 -0.51
N LEU A 245 -31.34 21.39 -0.40
CA LEU A 245 -29.90 21.38 -0.66
C LEU A 245 -29.63 20.67 -1.99
N ALA A 246 -28.69 21.21 -2.75
CA ALA A 246 -28.20 20.55 -3.97
C ALA A 246 -27.63 19.15 -3.64
N GLY A 247 -27.98 18.15 -4.41
CA GLY A 247 -27.67 16.74 -4.14
C GLY A 247 -26.17 16.44 -4.02
N TRP A 248 -25.31 17.18 -4.74
CA TRP A 248 -23.87 17.03 -4.61
C TRP A 248 -23.38 17.40 -3.19
N ARG A 249 -23.97 18.43 -2.54
CA ARG A 249 -23.64 18.80 -1.16
C ARG A 249 -24.03 17.69 -0.18
N VAL A 250 -25.21 17.11 -0.38
CA VAL A 250 -25.71 16.00 0.44
C VAL A 250 -24.82 14.77 0.26
N ALA A 251 -24.33 14.48 -0.94
CA ALA A 251 -23.38 13.40 -1.19
C ALA A 251 -22.07 13.57 -0.41
N PHE A 252 -21.50 14.80 -0.35
CA PHE A 252 -20.32 15.10 0.46
C PHE A 252 -20.58 14.92 1.96
N ILE A 253 -21.71 15.39 2.47
CA ILE A 253 -22.07 15.26 3.89
C ILE A 253 -22.29 13.78 4.25
N MET A 254 -22.97 13.02 3.41
CA MET A 254 -23.17 11.58 3.60
C MET A 254 -21.84 10.83 3.62
N MET A 255 -20.95 11.11 2.67
CA MET A 255 -19.61 10.50 2.63
C MET A 255 -18.80 10.83 3.89
N ALA A 256 -18.85 12.08 4.35
CA ALA A 256 -18.20 12.53 5.58
C ALA A 256 -18.75 11.81 6.81
N THR A 257 -20.07 11.63 6.91
CA THR A 257 -20.71 10.92 8.02
C THR A 257 -20.30 9.45 8.06
N LEU A 258 -20.33 8.76 6.91
CA LEU A 258 -19.89 7.37 6.82
C LEU A 258 -18.39 7.23 7.16
N SER A 259 -17.56 8.13 6.65
CA SER A 259 -16.11 8.13 6.95
C SER A 259 -15.83 8.41 8.42
N SER A 260 -16.59 9.32 9.07
CA SER A 260 -16.47 9.58 10.51
C SER A 260 -16.85 8.35 11.34
N LEU A 261 -17.91 7.65 10.95
CA LEU A 261 -18.31 6.40 11.59
C LEU A 261 -17.21 5.34 11.48
N ILE A 262 -16.63 5.16 10.30
CA ILE A 262 -15.52 4.24 10.09
C ILE A 262 -14.29 4.66 10.91
N GLY A 263 -13.96 5.96 10.97
CA GLY A 263 -12.88 6.47 11.82
C GLY A 263 -13.09 6.14 13.30
N LEU A 264 -14.32 6.25 13.80
CA LEU A 264 -14.68 5.87 15.15
C LEU A 264 -14.55 4.34 15.36
N LEU A 265 -15.01 3.54 14.39
CA LEU A 265 -14.84 2.08 14.45
C LEU A 265 -13.37 1.66 14.45
N VAL A 266 -12.53 2.34 13.67
CA VAL A 266 -11.06 2.15 13.68
C VAL A 266 -10.50 2.41 15.06
N PHE A 267 -10.87 3.52 15.69
CA PHE A 267 -10.39 3.91 17.02
C PHE A 267 -10.79 2.89 18.10
N LEU A 268 -12.03 2.41 18.07
CA LEU A 268 -12.60 1.55 19.12
C LEU A 268 -12.23 0.07 18.98
N PHE A 269 -12.10 -0.46 17.76
CA PHE A 269 -12.03 -1.90 17.51
C PHE A 269 -10.79 -2.39 16.81
N VAL A 270 -9.99 -1.53 16.19
CA VAL A 270 -8.77 -1.97 15.49
C VAL A 270 -7.64 -2.15 16.49
N VAL A 271 -7.05 -3.34 16.48
CA VAL A 271 -5.87 -3.68 17.30
C VAL A 271 -4.65 -3.78 16.41
N ASP A 272 -3.57 -3.09 16.80
CA ASP A 272 -2.29 -3.11 16.04
C ASP A 272 -1.64 -4.51 16.10
N PRO A 273 -1.35 -5.14 14.94
CA PRO A 273 -0.66 -6.44 14.89
C PRO A 273 0.69 -6.44 15.62
N ARG A 274 1.38 -5.30 15.72
CA ARG A 274 2.69 -5.18 16.42
C ARG A 274 2.58 -5.44 17.91
N ARG A 275 1.50 -4.99 18.56
CA ARG A 275 1.29 -5.21 19.99
C ARG A 275 1.14 -6.68 20.35
N ARG A 276 0.69 -7.54 19.42
CA ARG A 276 0.55 -8.97 19.67
C ARG A 276 1.89 -9.67 19.80
N VAL A 277 2.86 -9.25 18.98
CA VAL A 277 4.21 -9.84 19.01
C VAL A 277 4.93 -9.48 20.31
N SER A 278 4.74 -8.25 20.82
CA SER A 278 5.31 -7.83 22.11
C SER A 278 4.68 -8.56 23.29
N ALA A 279 3.34 -8.73 23.31
CA ALA A 279 2.64 -9.39 24.40
C ALA A 279 2.95 -10.91 24.50
N ASP A 280 3.23 -11.58 23.35
CA ASP A 280 3.68 -12.98 23.37
C ASP A 280 5.13 -13.12 23.88
N HIS A 281 5.98 -12.08 23.74
CA HIS A 281 7.32 -12.05 24.31
C HIS A 281 7.30 -11.74 25.81
N ASP A 282 6.50 -10.78 26.25
CA ASP A 282 6.39 -10.39 27.67
C ASP A 282 5.81 -11.52 28.55
N SER A 283 5.05 -12.46 27.99
CA SER A 283 4.53 -13.62 28.73
C SER A 283 5.58 -14.70 29.01
N VAL A 284 6.77 -14.63 28.40
CA VAL A 284 7.89 -15.56 28.63
C VAL A 284 8.92 -15.00 29.63
N GLU A 285 8.90 -13.68 29.89
CA GLU A 285 9.92 -12.99 30.68
C GLU A 285 9.34 -12.23 31.90
N TYR A 286 8.29 -12.79 32.53
CA TYR A 286 7.83 -12.27 33.82
C TYR A 286 8.62 -12.90 34.98
N SER A 287 9.91 -12.51 35.09
CA SER A 287 10.67 -12.58 36.34
C SER A 287 11.70 -11.46 36.29
N ASP A 288 11.48 -10.46 37.15
CA ASP A 288 12.43 -9.45 37.61
C ASP A 288 12.96 -8.43 36.59
N ARG A 289 12.15 -7.37 36.33
CA ARG A 289 12.63 -5.98 36.39
C ARG A 289 11.49 -5.00 36.15
N GLU A 290 10.96 -4.41 37.21
CA GLU A 290 10.34 -3.09 37.18
C GLU A 290 11.43 -2.06 36.81
N GLU A 291 11.63 -1.77 35.55
CA GLU A 291 12.13 -0.47 35.11
C GLU A 291 10.93 0.35 34.65
N LEU A 292 10.45 1.17 35.56
CA LEU A 292 9.63 2.36 35.32
C LEU A 292 10.38 3.26 34.35
N VAL A 293 10.21 3.03 33.04
CA VAL A 293 10.58 4.03 32.04
C VAL A 293 9.54 5.14 32.13
N ASP A 294 9.95 6.21 32.76
CA ASP A 294 9.21 7.46 32.87
C ASP A 294 8.78 7.97 31.49
N LYS A 295 7.48 7.77 31.18
CA LYS A 295 6.83 8.19 29.92
C LYS A 295 6.63 9.70 29.82
N SER A 296 7.14 10.49 30.74
CA SER A 296 6.71 11.88 30.90
C SER A 296 7.54 12.96 30.21
N THR A 297 8.64 12.63 29.50
CA THR A 297 9.43 13.66 28.80
C THR A 297 10.01 13.19 27.47
N VAL A 298 9.17 12.76 26.56
CA VAL A 298 9.62 12.66 25.16
C VAL A 298 9.60 14.08 24.56
N ASN A 299 10.74 14.75 24.60
CA ASN A 299 10.94 16.06 23.97
C ASN A 299 10.60 15.95 22.48
N SER A 300 9.75 16.86 21.97
CA SER A 300 9.38 16.95 20.54
C SER A 300 10.63 16.97 19.62
N ALA A 301 11.73 17.60 20.09
CA ALA A 301 13.01 17.62 19.39
C ALA A 301 13.62 16.20 19.23
N SER A 302 13.42 15.30 20.20
CA SER A 302 13.90 13.91 20.14
C SER A 302 13.13 13.11 19.08
N ILE A 303 11.80 13.30 18.95
CA ILE A 303 10.98 12.61 17.95
C ILE A 303 11.38 13.00 16.54
N TRP A 304 11.60 14.28 16.27
CA TRP A 304 12.07 14.76 14.97
C TRP A 304 13.45 14.22 14.63
N LEU A 305 14.36 14.16 15.60
CA LEU A 305 15.70 13.62 15.39
C LEU A 305 15.67 12.11 15.14
N GLU A 306 14.85 11.35 15.86
CA GLU A 306 14.64 9.92 15.61
C GLU A 306 14.05 9.68 14.23
N SER A 307 13.01 10.44 13.85
CA SER A 307 12.40 10.37 12.52
C SER A 307 13.40 10.69 11.42
N TRP A 308 14.22 11.73 11.60
CA TRP A 308 15.25 12.13 10.65
C TRP A 308 16.36 11.08 10.52
N THR A 309 16.75 10.47 11.63
CA THR A 309 17.77 9.40 11.66
C THR A 309 17.24 8.14 10.96
N ALA A 310 15.98 7.76 11.24
CA ALA A 310 15.31 6.66 10.56
C ALA A 310 15.18 6.91 9.05
N MET A 311 14.81 8.13 8.65
CA MET A 311 14.76 8.54 7.25
C MET A 311 16.12 8.40 6.56
N LYS A 312 17.19 8.93 7.17
CA LYS A 312 18.55 8.78 6.62
C LYS A 312 18.97 7.32 6.48
N ALA A 313 18.58 6.46 7.43
CA ALA A 313 18.85 5.03 7.36
C ALA A 313 18.08 4.37 6.19
N ILE A 314 16.79 4.69 6.01
CA ILE A 314 15.95 4.18 4.92
C ILE A 314 16.48 4.64 3.55
N LEU A 315 16.84 5.91 3.41
CA LEU A 315 17.39 6.48 2.17
C LEU A 315 18.75 5.86 1.77
N LYS A 316 19.46 5.22 2.70
CA LYS A 316 20.70 4.49 2.40
C LYS A 316 20.45 3.10 1.80
N VAL A 317 19.25 2.53 1.95
CA VAL A 317 18.90 1.22 1.41
C VAL A 317 18.78 1.30 -0.12
N PRO A 318 19.64 0.63 -0.90
CA PRO A 318 19.60 0.69 -2.36
C PRO A 318 18.26 0.28 -2.95
N THR A 319 17.66 -0.80 -2.45
CA THR A 319 16.34 -1.27 -2.88
C THR A 319 15.28 -0.18 -2.74
N PHE A 320 15.25 0.57 -1.62
CA PHE A 320 14.31 1.68 -1.43
C PHE A 320 14.48 2.76 -2.51
N ARG A 321 15.71 3.21 -2.73
CA ARG A 321 15.98 4.26 -3.74
C ARG A 321 15.56 3.84 -5.14
N ILE A 322 15.78 2.58 -5.51
CA ILE A 322 15.42 2.07 -6.83
C ILE A 322 13.89 1.98 -6.97
N ILE A 323 13.18 1.49 -5.94
CA ILE A 323 11.71 1.42 -5.99
C ILE A 323 11.10 2.82 -6.05
N VAL A 324 11.61 3.79 -5.29
CA VAL A 324 11.15 5.18 -5.38
C VAL A 324 11.42 5.76 -6.78
N LEU A 325 12.61 5.57 -7.34
CA LEU A 325 12.93 6.05 -8.68
C LEU A 325 12.04 5.41 -9.75
N GLN A 326 11.77 4.11 -9.64
CA GLN A 326 10.80 3.40 -10.47
C GLN A 326 9.38 3.95 -10.26
N GLY A 327 8.99 4.20 -9.01
CA GLY A 327 7.69 4.76 -8.64
C GLY A 327 7.46 6.16 -9.21
N LEU A 328 8.47 7.04 -9.20
CA LEU A 328 8.42 8.35 -9.84
C LEU A 328 8.05 8.23 -11.34
N MET A 329 8.71 7.31 -12.05
CA MET A 329 8.40 7.09 -13.47
C MET A 329 7.07 6.35 -13.65
N GLY A 330 6.82 5.31 -12.85
CA GLY A 330 5.62 4.49 -12.94
C GLY A 330 4.32 5.22 -12.57
N SER A 331 4.38 6.29 -11.77
CA SER A 331 3.20 7.09 -11.40
C SER A 331 2.76 8.08 -12.49
N LEU A 332 3.65 8.48 -13.39
CA LEU A 332 3.33 9.42 -14.49
C LEU A 332 2.24 8.89 -15.43
N PRO A 333 2.29 7.63 -15.93
CA PRO A 333 1.23 7.08 -16.77
C PRO A 333 -0.14 7.12 -16.09
N TRP A 334 -0.21 6.75 -14.81
CA TRP A 334 -1.47 6.75 -14.05
C TRP A 334 -2.10 8.14 -13.94
N THR A 335 -1.27 9.16 -13.75
CA THR A 335 -1.75 10.55 -13.72
C THR A 335 -2.11 11.05 -15.12
N ALA A 336 -1.39 10.63 -16.17
CA ALA A 336 -1.72 10.98 -17.55
C ALA A 336 -3.09 10.42 -17.99
N MET A 337 -3.47 9.22 -17.51
CA MET A 337 -4.75 8.56 -17.82
C MET A 337 -5.99 9.37 -17.38
N VAL A 338 -5.83 10.41 -16.54
CA VAL A 338 -6.91 11.37 -16.23
C VAL A 338 -7.53 11.97 -17.49
N PHE A 339 -6.74 12.11 -18.56
CA PHE A 339 -7.23 12.60 -19.84
C PHE A 339 -8.03 11.59 -20.68
N PHE A 340 -8.15 10.33 -20.26
CA PHE A 340 -8.90 9.33 -21.01
C PHE A 340 -10.37 9.71 -21.18
N THR A 341 -11.02 10.27 -20.17
CA THR A 341 -12.40 10.76 -20.27
C THR A 341 -12.52 11.76 -21.40
N PHE A 342 -11.71 12.82 -21.36
CA PHE A 342 -11.72 13.87 -22.36
C PHE A 342 -11.34 13.37 -23.76
N TRP A 343 -10.38 12.46 -23.85
CA TRP A 343 -9.97 11.85 -25.12
C TRP A 343 -11.10 11.02 -25.76
N PHE A 344 -11.86 10.23 -24.98
CA PHE A 344 -13.01 9.50 -25.49
C PHE A 344 -14.14 10.42 -25.95
N GLU A 345 -14.39 11.51 -25.25
CA GLU A 345 -15.36 12.52 -25.65
C GLU A 345 -14.94 13.23 -26.95
N LEU A 346 -13.65 13.52 -27.14
CA LEU A 346 -13.11 14.05 -28.41
C LEU A 346 -13.27 13.06 -29.59
N ILE A 347 -13.23 11.76 -29.33
CA ILE A 347 -13.53 10.73 -30.36
C ILE A 347 -15.02 10.75 -30.75
N GLY A 348 -15.90 11.29 -29.90
CA GLY A 348 -17.34 11.37 -30.10
C GLY A 348 -18.15 10.34 -29.33
N PHE A 349 -17.55 9.70 -28.30
CA PHE A 349 -18.32 8.86 -27.37
C PHE A 349 -19.18 9.73 -26.46
N ASP A 350 -20.42 9.27 -26.23
CA ASP A 350 -21.29 9.88 -25.23
C ASP A 350 -20.77 9.63 -23.80
N HIS A 351 -21.25 10.44 -22.85
CA HIS A 351 -20.81 10.38 -21.45
C HIS A 351 -21.01 8.99 -20.81
N ASN A 352 -22.12 8.31 -21.12
CA ASN A 352 -22.41 6.99 -20.55
C ASN A 352 -21.45 5.92 -21.10
N SER A 353 -21.18 5.92 -22.40
CA SER A 353 -20.22 5.00 -23.04
C SER A 353 -18.80 5.23 -22.52
N THR A 354 -18.39 6.49 -22.35
CA THR A 354 -17.11 6.86 -21.76
C THR A 354 -17.00 6.36 -20.33
N ALA A 355 -18.01 6.59 -19.49
CA ALA A 355 -18.06 6.11 -18.13
C ALA A 355 -18.00 4.56 -18.04
N ALA A 356 -18.68 3.86 -18.95
CA ALA A 356 -18.64 2.40 -19.03
C ALA A 356 -17.25 1.88 -19.40
N LEU A 357 -16.57 2.49 -20.38
CA LEU A 357 -15.20 2.13 -20.77
C LEU A 357 -14.21 2.30 -19.60
N LEU A 358 -14.28 3.41 -18.90
CA LEU A 358 -13.43 3.68 -17.73
C LEU A 358 -13.74 2.77 -16.55
N SER A 359 -15.01 2.41 -16.35
CA SER A 359 -15.42 1.42 -15.32
C SER A 359 -14.87 0.03 -15.63
N LEU A 360 -14.82 -0.39 -16.89
CA LEU A 360 -14.20 -1.64 -17.31
C LEU A 360 -12.67 -1.63 -17.05
N PHE A 361 -12.01 -0.52 -17.37
CA PHE A 361 -10.60 -0.34 -17.02
C PHE A 361 -10.36 -0.46 -15.53
N ALA A 362 -11.16 0.23 -14.72
CA ALA A 362 -11.08 0.20 -13.27
C ALA A 362 -11.33 -1.21 -12.70
N ALA A 363 -12.34 -1.93 -13.22
CA ALA A 363 -12.61 -3.32 -12.86
C ALA A 363 -11.41 -4.23 -13.20
N GLY A 364 -10.84 -4.06 -14.41
CA GLY A 364 -9.60 -4.73 -14.81
C GLY A 364 -8.45 -4.48 -13.83
N CYS A 365 -8.25 -3.23 -13.41
CA CYS A 365 -7.21 -2.86 -12.43
C CYS A 365 -7.43 -3.54 -11.07
N GLY A 366 -8.66 -3.57 -10.55
CA GLY A 366 -8.97 -4.20 -9.27
C GLY A 366 -8.71 -5.72 -9.28
N ILE A 367 -9.21 -6.40 -10.31
CA ILE A 367 -8.99 -7.85 -10.52
C ILE A 367 -7.50 -8.12 -10.76
N GLY A 368 -6.86 -7.30 -11.58
CA GLY A 368 -5.44 -7.40 -11.89
C GLY A 368 -4.54 -7.22 -10.67
N ALA A 369 -4.84 -6.25 -9.82
CA ALA A 369 -4.09 -6.02 -8.58
C ALA A 369 -4.15 -7.23 -7.64
N LEU A 370 -5.33 -7.86 -7.50
CA LEU A 370 -5.48 -9.09 -6.71
C LEU A 370 -4.73 -10.26 -7.36
N ALA A 371 -4.92 -10.48 -8.67
CA ALA A 371 -4.23 -11.53 -9.41
C ALA A 371 -2.71 -11.36 -9.36
N GLY A 372 -2.22 -10.13 -9.58
CA GLY A 372 -0.81 -9.78 -9.48
C GLY A 372 -0.23 -10.04 -8.10
N GLY A 373 -0.96 -9.70 -7.04
CA GLY A 373 -0.56 -10.01 -5.66
C GLY A 373 -0.41 -11.51 -5.41
N LEU A 374 -1.40 -12.32 -5.83
CA LEU A 374 -1.37 -13.78 -5.69
C LEU A 374 -0.23 -14.42 -6.51
N ILE A 375 -0.09 -13.99 -7.78
CA ILE A 375 0.98 -14.45 -8.68
C ILE A 375 2.35 -14.05 -8.11
N GLY A 376 2.51 -12.81 -7.65
CA GLY A 376 3.73 -12.30 -7.04
C GLY A 376 4.15 -13.09 -5.80
N ASP A 377 3.20 -13.44 -4.94
CA ASP A 377 3.44 -14.27 -3.77
C ASP A 377 3.88 -15.69 -4.17
N ARG A 378 3.19 -16.31 -5.14
CA ARG A 378 3.58 -17.63 -5.65
C ARG A 378 4.95 -17.61 -6.31
N MET A 379 5.22 -16.62 -7.13
CA MET A 379 6.53 -16.45 -7.78
C MET A 379 7.65 -16.20 -6.77
N SER A 380 7.39 -15.48 -5.68
CA SER A 380 8.37 -15.27 -4.61
C SER A 380 8.69 -16.53 -3.81
N GLN A 381 7.77 -17.51 -3.74
CA GLN A 381 8.01 -18.82 -3.13
C GLN A 381 8.86 -19.70 -4.04
N ILE A 382 8.64 -19.67 -5.36
CA ILE A 382 9.38 -20.46 -6.35
C ILE A 382 10.76 -19.86 -6.60
N TYR A 383 10.82 -18.52 -6.77
CA TYR A 383 12.03 -17.76 -7.04
C TYR A 383 12.23 -16.66 -5.99
N PRO A 384 12.78 -16.98 -4.80
CA PRO A 384 12.84 -16.06 -3.66
C PRO A 384 13.60 -14.75 -3.93
N HIS A 385 14.53 -14.73 -4.88
CA HIS A 385 15.34 -13.55 -5.18
C HIS A 385 14.74 -12.67 -6.28
N TRP A 386 13.98 -13.24 -7.22
CA TRP A 386 13.59 -12.54 -8.46
C TRP A 386 12.08 -12.54 -8.74
N GLY A 387 11.33 -13.46 -8.13
CA GLY A 387 9.93 -13.70 -8.49
C GLY A 387 9.07 -12.45 -8.47
N ARG A 388 9.18 -11.61 -7.44
CA ARG A 388 8.44 -10.34 -7.35
C ARG A 388 8.88 -9.34 -8.40
N ILE A 389 10.19 -9.28 -8.70
CA ILE A 389 10.76 -8.35 -9.67
C ILE A 389 10.28 -8.70 -11.08
N ILE A 390 10.27 -9.99 -11.44
CA ILE A 390 9.76 -10.46 -12.75
C ILE A 390 8.30 -10.06 -12.94
N CYS A 391 7.44 -10.25 -11.93
CA CYS A 391 6.03 -9.88 -12.00
C CYS A 391 5.84 -8.38 -12.22
N ALA A 392 6.58 -7.54 -11.49
CA ALA A 392 6.51 -6.10 -11.64
C ALA A 392 7.06 -5.62 -12.99
N GLN A 393 8.17 -6.20 -13.44
CA GLN A 393 8.78 -5.87 -14.73
C GLN A 393 7.87 -6.26 -15.89
N PHE A 394 7.22 -7.43 -15.82
CA PHE A 394 6.19 -7.83 -16.78
C PHE A 394 5.04 -6.82 -16.82
N SER A 395 4.52 -6.44 -15.65
CA SER A 395 3.41 -5.48 -15.55
C SER A 395 3.79 -4.10 -16.14
N ALA A 396 4.96 -3.57 -15.81
CA ALA A 396 5.45 -2.31 -16.37
C ALA A 396 5.68 -2.40 -17.89
N PHE A 397 6.25 -3.53 -18.37
CA PHE A 397 6.47 -3.76 -19.80
C PHE A 397 5.15 -3.79 -20.58
N MET A 398 4.11 -4.48 -20.07
CA MET A 398 2.80 -4.56 -20.73
C MET A 398 2.12 -3.21 -20.90
N GLY A 399 2.48 -2.21 -20.09
CA GLY A 399 2.03 -0.84 -20.28
C GLY A 399 2.42 -0.24 -21.64
N ILE A 400 3.54 -0.66 -22.23
CA ILE A 400 4.02 -0.15 -23.53
C ILE A 400 3.14 -0.65 -24.69
N PRO A 401 2.99 -1.98 -24.94
CA PRO A 401 2.20 -2.47 -26.05
C PRO A 401 0.70 -2.11 -25.91
N PHE A 402 0.16 -2.09 -24.70
CA PHE A 402 -1.24 -1.69 -24.52
C PHE A 402 -1.46 -0.20 -24.81
N SER A 403 -0.58 0.70 -24.33
CA SER A 403 -0.70 2.12 -24.66
C SER A 403 -0.48 2.38 -26.15
N TRP A 404 0.44 1.68 -26.79
CA TRP A 404 0.64 1.76 -28.24
C TRP A 404 -0.60 1.30 -28.99
N PHE A 405 -1.15 0.13 -28.68
CA PHE A 405 -2.34 -0.41 -29.33
C PHE A 405 -3.55 0.49 -29.12
N LEU A 406 -3.81 0.90 -27.86
CA LEU A 406 -4.96 1.73 -27.48
C LEU A 406 -4.96 3.09 -28.18
N LEU A 407 -3.80 3.79 -28.18
CA LEU A 407 -3.71 5.19 -28.56
C LEU A 407 -3.29 5.41 -30.02
N THR A 408 -2.74 4.36 -30.70
CA THR A 408 -2.20 4.53 -32.05
C THR A 408 -2.74 3.55 -33.08
N VAL A 409 -3.17 2.33 -32.68
CA VAL A 409 -3.59 1.27 -33.61
C VAL A 409 -5.10 1.24 -33.76
N ILE A 410 -5.85 1.34 -32.66
CA ILE A 410 -7.31 1.32 -32.69
C ILE A 410 -7.82 2.54 -33.46
N PRO A 411 -8.70 2.38 -34.47
CA PRO A 411 -9.32 3.51 -35.14
C PRO A 411 -10.09 4.38 -34.15
N GLN A 412 -9.81 5.68 -34.14
CA GLN A 412 -10.44 6.65 -33.23
C GLN A 412 -11.85 6.98 -33.74
N SER A 413 -12.77 6.04 -33.56
CA SER A 413 -14.17 6.15 -33.97
C SER A 413 -15.08 5.44 -32.98
N VAL A 414 -16.31 5.88 -32.90
CA VAL A 414 -17.36 5.28 -32.02
C VAL A 414 -17.61 3.81 -32.33
N SER A 415 -17.43 3.39 -33.60
CA SER A 415 -17.57 2.00 -34.02
C SER A 415 -16.58 1.04 -33.38
N SER A 416 -15.46 1.56 -32.86
CA SER A 416 -14.41 0.78 -32.18
C SER A 416 -14.67 0.52 -30.68
N TYR A 417 -15.89 0.82 -30.17
CA TYR A 417 -16.25 0.70 -28.76
C TYR A 417 -15.82 -0.63 -28.11
N PHE A 418 -16.18 -1.75 -28.76
CA PHE A 418 -15.87 -3.07 -28.23
C PHE A 418 -14.35 -3.33 -28.14
N THR A 419 -13.59 -2.87 -29.13
CA THR A 419 -12.13 -3.01 -29.15
C THR A 419 -11.50 -2.17 -28.03
N PHE A 420 -11.98 -0.95 -27.80
CA PHE A 420 -11.58 -0.12 -26.67
C PHE A 420 -11.90 -0.79 -25.33
N ALA A 421 -13.11 -1.32 -25.17
CA ALA A 421 -13.57 -1.97 -23.94
C ALA A 421 -12.69 -3.17 -23.55
N VAL A 422 -12.44 -4.08 -24.50
CA VAL A 422 -11.58 -5.25 -24.28
C VAL A 422 -10.15 -4.84 -23.99
N THR A 423 -9.60 -3.88 -24.75
CA THR A 423 -8.22 -3.42 -24.57
C THR A 423 -8.03 -2.76 -23.22
N LEU A 424 -8.94 -1.89 -22.79
CA LEU A 424 -8.90 -1.23 -21.49
C LEU A 424 -8.99 -2.22 -20.34
N PHE A 425 -9.90 -3.20 -20.42
CA PHE A 425 -10.02 -4.24 -19.40
C PHE A 425 -8.74 -5.06 -19.28
N LEU A 426 -8.19 -5.55 -20.40
CA LEU A 426 -6.94 -6.33 -20.40
C LEU A 426 -5.73 -5.50 -19.98
N MET A 427 -5.67 -4.24 -20.37
CA MET A 427 -4.67 -3.29 -19.92
C MET A 427 -4.72 -3.15 -18.40
N GLY A 428 -5.88 -2.82 -17.83
CA GLY A 428 -6.06 -2.73 -16.38
C GLY A 428 -5.67 -4.02 -15.66
N LEU A 429 -6.05 -5.18 -16.20
CA LEU A 429 -5.73 -6.49 -15.65
C LEU A 429 -4.23 -6.75 -15.53
N THR A 430 -3.41 -6.18 -16.41
CA THR A 430 -1.97 -6.48 -16.48
C THR A 430 -1.07 -5.41 -15.89
N ILE A 431 -1.40 -4.10 -16.03
CA ILE A 431 -0.52 -3.01 -15.59
C ILE A 431 -0.60 -2.69 -14.10
N SER A 432 -1.56 -3.28 -13.38
CA SER A 432 -1.84 -2.97 -11.96
C SER A 432 -1.02 -3.78 -10.95
N TRP A 433 -0.09 -4.66 -11.39
CA TRP A 433 0.60 -5.60 -10.51
C TRP A 433 1.77 -4.98 -9.72
N CYS A 434 2.39 -3.91 -10.21
CA CYS A 434 3.64 -3.38 -9.65
C CYS A 434 3.57 -3.15 -8.14
N THR A 435 2.53 -2.48 -7.67
CA THR A 435 2.36 -2.16 -6.25
C THR A 435 2.08 -3.40 -5.40
N THR A 436 1.21 -4.31 -5.89
CA THR A 436 0.71 -5.45 -5.12
C THR A 436 1.64 -6.66 -5.16
N ALA A 437 2.24 -6.95 -6.31
CA ALA A 437 3.17 -8.07 -6.47
C ALA A 437 4.57 -7.76 -5.91
N ALA A 438 5.05 -6.52 -6.03
CA ALA A 438 6.43 -6.16 -5.74
C ALA A 438 6.57 -5.01 -4.75
N ASN A 439 6.25 -3.75 -5.11
CA ASN A 439 6.66 -2.57 -4.33
C ASN A 439 6.21 -2.66 -2.86
N GLY A 440 4.92 -2.93 -2.61
CA GLY A 440 4.39 -3.05 -1.25
C GLY A 440 5.07 -4.14 -0.42
N PRO A 441 5.08 -5.42 -0.89
CA PRO A 441 5.75 -6.50 -0.18
C PRO A 441 7.25 -6.30 -0.01
N MET A 442 7.96 -5.82 -1.05
CA MET A 442 9.42 -5.62 -1.01
C MET A 442 9.82 -4.56 0.01
N PHE A 443 9.07 -3.46 0.14
CA PHE A 443 9.31 -2.49 1.21
C PHE A 443 9.20 -3.12 2.60
N ALA A 444 8.19 -3.98 2.80
CA ALA A 444 8.01 -4.66 4.08
C ALA A 444 9.09 -5.72 4.38
N GLU A 445 9.73 -6.26 3.33
CA GLU A 445 10.80 -7.27 3.46
C GLU A 445 12.19 -6.64 3.75
N VAL A 446 12.44 -5.39 3.30
CA VAL A 446 13.75 -4.72 3.48
C VAL A 446 13.80 -3.76 4.65
N VAL A 447 12.66 -3.44 5.29
CA VAL A 447 12.58 -2.49 6.41
C VAL A 447 11.96 -3.13 7.63
N PRO A 448 12.56 -2.93 8.84
CA PRO A 448 11.97 -3.38 10.10
C PRO A 448 10.55 -2.85 10.31
N ALA A 449 9.70 -3.64 10.99
CA ALA A 449 8.29 -3.31 11.24
C ALA A 449 8.10 -1.90 11.85
N LYS A 450 9.00 -1.49 12.77
CA LYS A 450 8.98 -0.17 13.42
C LYS A 450 8.94 0.99 12.40
N HIS A 451 9.62 0.87 11.25
CA HIS A 451 9.78 1.95 10.27
C HIS A 451 8.92 1.78 9.00
N ARG A 452 8.05 0.76 8.91
CA ARG A 452 7.23 0.49 7.71
C ARG A 452 6.30 1.63 7.32
N THR A 453 5.64 2.26 8.28
CA THR A 453 4.77 3.41 7.97
C THR A 453 5.57 4.55 7.34
N MET A 454 6.77 4.80 7.86
CA MET A 454 7.64 5.86 7.33
C MET A 454 8.10 5.58 5.91
N ILE A 455 8.46 4.33 5.57
CA ILE A 455 8.88 3.99 4.20
C ILE A 455 7.73 4.19 3.20
N TYR A 456 6.51 3.75 3.52
CA TYR A 456 5.34 3.98 2.67
C TYR A 456 4.99 5.47 2.56
N ALA A 457 5.17 6.22 3.64
CA ALA A 457 4.93 7.66 3.66
C ALA A 457 5.89 8.43 2.74
N PHE A 458 7.18 8.09 2.76
CA PHE A 458 8.17 8.70 1.85
C PHE A 458 7.95 8.30 0.40
N ASP A 459 7.66 7.02 0.14
CA ASP A 459 7.31 6.55 -1.19
C ASP A 459 6.15 7.37 -1.77
N ARG A 460 5.07 7.54 -1.00
CA ARG A 460 3.93 8.37 -1.40
C ARG A 460 4.25 9.85 -1.54
N ALA A 461 5.14 10.39 -0.71
CA ALA A 461 5.57 11.77 -0.83
C ALA A 461 6.28 12.04 -2.16
N PHE A 462 7.21 11.17 -2.53
CA PHE A 462 7.95 11.29 -3.78
C PHE A 462 7.04 11.03 -5.00
N GLU A 463 6.30 9.90 -5.02
CA GLU A 463 5.40 9.56 -6.11
C GLU A 463 4.31 10.63 -6.31
N GLY A 464 3.62 11.03 -5.25
CA GLY A 464 2.50 11.97 -5.32
C GLY A 464 2.90 13.37 -5.74
N SER A 465 4.03 13.88 -5.22
CA SER A 465 4.53 15.20 -5.61
C SER A 465 4.98 15.22 -7.07
N PHE A 466 5.71 14.20 -7.51
CA PHE A 466 6.25 14.15 -8.87
C PHE A 466 5.18 13.87 -9.92
N SER A 467 4.25 12.95 -9.65
CA SER A 467 3.19 12.58 -10.60
C SER A 467 2.22 13.74 -10.91
N SER A 468 2.10 14.70 -9.99
CA SER A 468 1.25 15.88 -10.19
C SER A 468 1.61 16.69 -11.44
N PHE A 469 2.86 16.60 -11.91
CA PHE A 469 3.33 17.29 -13.11
C PHE A 469 2.97 16.57 -14.42
N ALA A 470 2.52 15.32 -14.38
CA ALA A 470 2.26 14.56 -15.62
C ALA A 470 1.14 15.18 -16.46
N ALA A 471 0.06 15.62 -15.85
CA ALA A 471 -1.07 16.20 -16.57
C ALA A 471 -0.70 17.49 -17.33
N PRO A 472 -0.04 18.49 -16.72
CA PRO A 472 0.47 19.65 -17.48
C PRO A 472 1.40 19.27 -18.63
N ILE A 473 2.27 18.28 -18.43
CA ILE A 473 3.23 17.85 -19.48
C ILE A 473 2.48 17.21 -20.66
N VAL A 474 1.42 16.40 -20.42
CA VAL A 474 0.58 15.86 -21.52
C VAL A 474 -0.02 17.00 -22.34
N GLY A 475 -0.58 18.03 -21.68
CA GLY A 475 -1.14 19.20 -22.37
C GLY A 475 -0.10 19.93 -23.22
N ILE A 476 1.06 20.24 -22.66
CA ILE A 476 2.15 20.92 -23.38
C ILE A 476 2.62 20.11 -24.59
N ILE A 477 2.76 18.79 -24.46
CA ILE A 477 3.15 17.92 -25.56
C ILE A 477 2.07 17.92 -26.66
N ALA A 478 0.79 17.78 -26.27
CA ALA A 478 -0.32 17.79 -27.23
C ALA A 478 -0.41 19.13 -27.99
N GLU A 479 -0.33 20.25 -27.28
CA GLU A 479 -0.45 21.59 -27.88
C GLU A 479 0.78 21.97 -28.71
N LYS A 480 1.98 21.90 -28.13
CA LYS A 480 3.20 22.45 -28.77
C LYS A 480 3.85 21.51 -29.76
N ILE A 481 3.73 20.19 -29.59
CA ILE A 481 4.39 19.21 -30.45
C ILE A 481 3.42 18.67 -31.49
N TYR A 482 2.18 18.35 -31.08
CA TYR A 482 1.19 17.70 -31.95
C TYR A 482 0.09 18.63 -32.47
N GLY A 483 0.12 19.92 -32.13
CA GLY A 483 -0.73 20.97 -32.71
C GLY A 483 -2.20 20.90 -32.28
N TYR A 484 -2.45 20.45 -31.03
CA TYR A 484 -3.77 20.54 -30.40
C TYR A 484 -4.19 22.01 -30.26
N ASP A 485 -5.38 22.35 -30.79
CA ASP A 485 -5.93 23.71 -30.67
C ASP A 485 -7.20 23.70 -29.80
N PRO A 486 -7.16 24.27 -28.57
CA PRO A 486 -8.31 24.32 -27.68
C PRO A 486 -9.54 25.05 -28.28
N LYS A 487 -9.31 25.94 -29.26
CA LYS A 487 -10.39 26.75 -29.86
C LYS A 487 -11.17 26.00 -30.94
N SER A 488 -10.61 24.92 -31.49
CA SER A 488 -11.21 24.11 -32.55
C SER A 488 -12.01 22.90 -32.04
N VAL A 489 -12.15 22.76 -30.72
CA VAL A 489 -12.79 21.60 -30.08
C VAL A 489 -14.31 21.69 -30.23
N ASP A 490 -14.89 20.68 -30.88
CA ASP A 490 -16.32 20.44 -30.92
C ASP A 490 -16.65 19.09 -30.24
N LEU A 491 -17.18 19.17 -29.03
CA LEU A 491 -17.54 17.98 -28.24
C LEU A 491 -18.87 17.34 -28.67
N VAL A 492 -19.66 18.03 -29.50
CA VAL A 492 -20.97 17.51 -29.95
C VAL A 492 -20.80 16.57 -31.15
N SER A 493 -19.97 16.96 -32.11
CA SER A 493 -19.69 16.17 -33.31
C SER A 493 -18.41 15.35 -33.26
N GLY A 494 -17.59 15.56 -32.20
CA GLY A 494 -16.24 15.01 -32.05
C GLY A 494 -15.19 15.83 -32.81
N SER A 495 -13.94 15.76 -32.36
CA SER A 495 -12.82 16.50 -32.94
C SER A 495 -11.66 15.54 -33.24
N PRO A 496 -11.67 14.83 -34.37
CA PRO A 496 -10.68 13.76 -34.67
C PRO A 496 -9.24 14.24 -34.68
N ARG A 497 -8.99 15.48 -35.12
CA ARG A 497 -7.63 16.07 -35.15
C ARG A 497 -7.11 16.28 -33.72
N GLU A 498 -7.91 16.84 -32.88
CA GLU A 498 -7.61 17.12 -31.47
C GLU A 498 -7.49 15.81 -30.66
N ALA A 499 -8.39 14.82 -30.93
CA ALA A 499 -8.30 13.49 -30.37
C ALA A 499 -6.96 12.82 -30.73
N TYR A 500 -6.52 12.94 -32.00
CA TYR A 500 -5.23 12.42 -32.45
C TYR A 500 -4.06 13.13 -31.75
N ALA A 501 -4.05 14.46 -31.67
CA ALA A 501 -3.00 15.22 -31.01
C ALA A 501 -2.88 14.84 -29.52
N LEU A 502 -4.02 14.74 -28.83
CA LEU A 502 -4.06 14.34 -27.43
C LEU A 502 -3.60 12.88 -27.24
N SER A 503 -4.01 11.96 -28.13
CA SER A 503 -3.57 10.56 -28.07
C SER A 503 -2.04 10.41 -28.18
N ARG A 504 -1.38 11.24 -28.99
CA ARG A 504 0.08 11.24 -29.13
C ARG A 504 0.78 11.80 -27.89
N GLY A 505 0.23 12.86 -27.29
CA GLY A 505 0.69 13.38 -26.00
C GLY A 505 0.59 12.33 -24.89
N LEU A 506 -0.56 11.67 -24.79
CA LEU A 506 -0.80 10.57 -23.85
C LEU A 506 0.16 9.40 -24.09
N PHE A 507 0.31 8.97 -25.35
CA PHE A 507 1.24 7.87 -25.68
C PHE A 507 2.67 8.16 -25.24
N SER A 508 3.16 9.37 -25.47
CA SER A 508 4.50 9.78 -25.05
C SER A 508 4.68 9.72 -23.54
N MET A 509 3.67 10.18 -22.78
CA MET A 509 3.68 10.17 -21.31
C MET A 509 3.32 8.83 -20.69
N MET A 510 2.93 7.85 -21.48
CA MET A 510 2.70 6.48 -21.02
C MET A 510 3.86 5.56 -21.42
N ALA A 511 4.21 5.49 -22.69
CA ALA A 511 5.19 4.54 -23.20
C ALA A 511 6.61 4.79 -22.63
N VAL A 512 7.06 6.05 -22.63
CA VAL A 512 8.40 6.39 -22.13
C VAL A 512 8.55 6.11 -20.63
N PRO A 513 7.67 6.60 -19.75
CA PRO A 513 7.78 6.31 -18.34
C PRO A 513 7.59 4.82 -17.99
N PHE A 514 6.71 4.07 -18.67
CA PHE A 514 6.61 2.61 -18.49
C PHE A 514 7.93 1.92 -18.88
N GLY A 515 8.57 2.35 -19.96
CA GLY A 515 9.86 1.82 -20.38
C GLY A 515 10.96 2.10 -19.36
N LEU A 516 11.05 3.32 -18.83
CA LEU A 516 12.00 3.69 -17.78
C LEU A 516 11.73 2.94 -16.48
N SER A 517 10.45 2.79 -16.10
CA SER A 517 10.04 2.01 -14.94
C SER A 517 10.50 0.55 -15.07
N CYS A 518 10.29 -0.07 -16.24
CA CYS A 518 10.76 -1.42 -16.55
C CYS A 518 12.30 -1.53 -16.45
N LEU A 519 13.04 -0.52 -16.94
CA LEU A 519 14.49 -0.47 -16.85
C LEU A 519 14.97 -0.38 -15.39
N PHE A 520 14.34 0.45 -14.56
CA PHE A 520 14.71 0.59 -13.16
C PHE A 520 14.46 -0.70 -12.36
N TYR A 521 13.42 -1.47 -12.67
CA TYR A 521 13.24 -2.80 -12.05
C TYR A 521 14.43 -3.74 -12.31
N THR A 522 15.15 -3.57 -13.43
CA THR A 522 16.34 -4.39 -13.72
C THR A 522 17.45 -4.21 -12.66
N LEU A 523 17.56 -3.02 -12.08
CA LEU A 523 18.55 -2.76 -11.03
C LEU A 523 18.26 -3.53 -9.74
N LEU A 524 17.00 -3.86 -9.46
CA LEU A 524 16.62 -4.61 -8.26
C LEU A 524 17.13 -6.05 -8.24
N TYR A 525 17.40 -6.68 -9.40
CA TYR A 525 18.00 -8.02 -9.46
C TYR A 525 19.34 -8.09 -8.73
N ARG A 526 20.08 -6.97 -8.67
CA ARG A 526 21.39 -6.90 -8.01
C ARG A 526 21.30 -6.59 -6.51
N PHE A 527 20.33 -5.77 -6.08
CA PHE A 527 20.33 -5.19 -4.72
C PHE A 527 19.30 -5.81 -3.79
N PHE A 528 18.12 -6.20 -4.28
CA PHE A 528 16.99 -6.61 -3.44
C PHE A 528 17.30 -7.79 -2.51
N TRP A 529 17.87 -8.87 -3.04
CA TRP A 529 18.16 -10.06 -2.24
C TRP A 529 19.14 -9.78 -1.10
N ARG A 530 20.15 -8.95 -1.35
CA ARG A 530 21.17 -8.53 -0.37
C ARG A 530 20.56 -7.67 0.74
N ASP A 531 19.74 -6.69 0.38
CA ASP A 531 19.10 -5.78 1.33
C ASP A 531 18.09 -6.53 2.20
N ARG A 532 17.34 -7.47 1.62
CA ARG A 532 16.41 -8.34 2.35
C ARG A 532 17.14 -9.26 3.34
N ASP A 533 18.22 -9.89 2.94
CA ASP A 533 18.98 -10.78 3.81
C ASP A 533 19.66 -9.99 4.94
N ASN A 534 20.17 -8.78 4.67
CA ASN A 534 20.69 -7.87 5.68
C ASN A 534 19.59 -7.46 6.70
N ALA A 535 18.38 -7.17 6.23
CA ALA A 535 17.26 -6.83 7.11
C ALA A 535 16.85 -8.00 8.00
N ARG A 536 16.84 -9.23 7.47
CA ARG A 536 16.60 -10.46 8.25
C ARG A 536 17.69 -10.68 9.29
N MET A 537 18.96 -10.58 8.92
CA MET A 537 20.10 -10.73 9.86
C MET A 537 20.06 -9.70 10.98
N ALA A 538 19.71 -8.44 10.66
CA ALA A 538 19.55 -7.40 11.67
C ALA A 538 18.41 -7.72 12.67
N SER A 539 17.31 -8.31 12.18
CA SER A 539 16.18 -8.72 13.03
C SER A 539 16.53 -9.90 13.97
N PHE A 540 17.40 -10.82 13.53
CA PHE A 540 17.89 -11.91 14.38
C PHE A 540 18.83 -11.40 15.47
N LYS A 541 19.81 -10.53 15.14
CA LYS A 541 20.73 -9.95 16.13
C LYS A 541 20.00 -9.11 17.18
N GLY A 542 18.95 -8.39 16.80
CA GLY A 542 18.13 -7.66 17.76
C GLY A 542 17.39 -8.57 18.75
N ARG A 543 17.06 -9.82 18.35
CA ARG A 543 16.44 -10.82 19.23
C ARG A 543 17.41 -11.53 20.15
N GLU A 544 18.69 -11.64 19.79
CA GLU A 544 19.71 -12.27 20.65
C GLU A 544 20.24 -11.30 21.73
N MET A 545 20.02 -9.99 21.58
CA MET A 545 20.45 -8.96 22.55
C MET A 545 19.33 -8.51 23.51
N THR A 546 18.11 -8.96 23.30
CA THR A 546 16.99 -8.79 24.23
C THR A 546 16.69 -10.09 24.96
#